data_9f1a4ee0062cc9c2b70b6f6110cdae4d
#
_entry.id   9f1a4ee0062cc9c2b70b6f6110cdae4d
#
_cell.length_a   1.000
_cell.length_b   1.000
_cell.length_c   1.000
_cell.angle_alpha   90.00
_cell.angle_beta   90.00
_cell.angle_gamma   90.00
#
_symmetry.space_group_name_H-M   'P 1'
#
loop_
_entity.id
_entity.type
_entity.pdbx_description
1 polymer ?
#
loop_
_entity_poly.entity_id
_entity_poly.type
_entity_poly.pdbx_seq_one_letter_code
_entity_poly.pdbx_strand_id
1 'polypeptide(L)'
;MHRTAKRGSSLARVRRAAVSLLLPLALVAALAAPATGSRPDEVIVLPGASSAEGIAAGRGATFYAGDLLRGDIFRGNVRRGTAEVFIDAPEGRMALGMAADLAHGLLFVAGGFTGQGYVYDLRTGATVASYQFADPAASVVNDVAVTRRGAWFTDSLQAQLYFVPVSRAGTPRPFRTLALSGPAADTSGEFNLNGIQATPSGKTLIVGHSSNGELYTVDPTTGTSATIAGVSVPEVDGLVLEGRRLWAVQNTNQVSRIRLDPDLTAGVVEKVITSDLFQVPTTAARFGRRLAVVNGKFDTGFPPTADQYEVILVKA
;
A
#
# COMPACT_ATOMS: atom_id res chain seq x y z
N MET A 1 -26.29 77.29 -77.90
CA MET A 1 -25.36 77.25 -79.04
C MET A 1 -24.68 75.93 -79.03
N HIS A 2 -25.07 75.07 -79.92
CA HIS A 2 -24.24 74.36 -80.93
C HIS A 2 -23.06 73.56 -80.34
N ARG A 3 -22.77 72.30 -80.68
CA ARG A 3 -23.12 71.35 -81.72
C ARG A 3 -22.58 69.93 -81.30
N THR A 4 -23.38 68.97 -81.47
CA THR A 4 -23.27 67.67 -82.15
C THR A 4 -21.87 67.19 -82.64
N ALA A 5 -21.59 65.94 -82.46
CA ALA A 5 -21.29 64.87 -83.42
C ALA A 5 -20.73 63.60 -82.70
N LYS A 6 -21.34 62.53 -82.73
CA LYS A 6 -21.51 61.33 -83.57
C LYS A 6 -20.21 60.59 -83.92
N ARG A 7 -20.30 59.25 -83.65
CA ARG A 7 -19.66 58.05 -84.21
C ARG A 7 -18.41 57.54 -83.44
N GLY A 8 -18.23 56.28 -83.27
CA GLY A 8 -18.68 55.08 -83.90
C GLY A 8 -18.27 53.81 -83.12
N SER A 9 -18.99 52.79 -83.46
CA SER A 9 -18.93 51.43 -82.91
C SER A 9 -17.61 50.69 -83.14
N SER A 10 -17.18 49.90 -82.16
CA SER A 10 -16.46 48.69 -82.43
C SER A 10 -16.64 47.66 -81.28
N LEU A 11 -17.29 46.57 -81.69
CA LEU A 11 -17.48 45.39 -80.83
C LEU A 11 -16.18 44.62 -80.70
N ALA A 12 -15.61 44.59 -79.55
CA ALA A 12 -14.55 43.59 -79.19
C ALA A 12 -15.09 42.62 -78.16
N ARG A 13 -15.25 41.37 -78.58
CA ARG A 13 -15.61 40.24 -77.74
C ARG A 13 -14.49 39.95 -76.80
N VAL A 14 -14.62 40.20 -75.56
CA VAL A 14 -13.68 39.65 -74.48
C VAL A 14 -14.23 38.34 -74.02
N ARG A 15 -13.52 37.30 -74.32
CA ARG A 15 -13.69 35.93 -73.73
C ARG A 15 -13.34 35.96 -72.24
N ARG A 16 -14.33 35.72 -71.39
CA ARG A 16 -14.12 35.47 -69.95
C ARG A 16 -13.55 34.05 -69.80
N ALA A 17 -12.28 33.93 -69.44
CA ALA A 17 -11.70 32.70 -68.94
C ALA A 17 -12.12 32.56 -67.48
N ALA A 18 -12.89 31.52 -67.17
CA ALA A 18 -13.23 31.15 -65.82
C ALA A 18 -12.01 30.37 -65.24
N VAL A 19 -11.28 31.00 -64.34
CA VAL A 19 -10.26 30.31 -63.53
C VAL A 19 -10.97 29.62 -62.35
N SER A 20 -11.15 28.33 -62.47
CA SER A 20 -11.63 27.48 -61.37
C SER A 20 -10.49 27.30 -60.37
N LEU A 21 -10.59 27.98 -59.20
CA LEU A 21 -9.70 27.77 -58.06
C LEU A 21 -10.17 26.48 -57.35
N LEU A 22 -9.45 25.36 -57.56
CA LEU A 22 -9.58 24.15 -56.78
C LEU A 22 -8.83 24.36 -55.45
N LEU A 23 -9.50 24.64 -54.36
CA LEU A 23 -8.92 24.51 -53.02
C LEU A 23 -8.75 23.02 -52.68
N PRO A 24 -7.56 22.57 -52.28
CA PRO A 24 -7.41 21.24 -51.71
C PRO A 24 -8.05 21.22 -50.31
N LEU A 25 -9.08 20.42 -50.13
CA LEU A 25 -9.65 20.08 -48.84
C LEU A 25 -8.63 19.18 -48.09
N ALA A 26 -7.79 19.78 -47.25
CA ALA A 26 -6.92 19.03 -46.36
C ALA A 26 -7.77 18.36 -45.29
N LEU A 27 -8.00 17.04 -45.45
CA LEU A 27 -8.62 16.18 -44.45
C LEU A 27 -7.62 15.99 -43.29
N VAL A 28 -7.78 16.82 -42.24
CA VAL A 28 -7.05 16.61 -40.97
C VAL A 28 -7.67 15.40 -40.31
N ALA A 29 -7.08 14.21 -40.52
CA ALA A 29 -7.36 13.03 -39.71
C ALA A 29 -6.83 13.31 -38.30
N ALA A 30 -7.70 13.71 -37.37
CA ALA A 30 -7.39 13.73 -35.97
C ALA A 30 -7.13 12.28 -35.53
N LEU A 31 -5.86 11.92 -35.38
CA LEU A 31 -5.47 10.71 -34.68
C LEU A 31 -5.95 10.86 -33.23
N ALA A 32 -7.11 10.27 -32.91
CA ALA A 32 -7.53 10.09 -31.54
C ALA A 32 -6.46 9.25 -30.85
N ALA A 33 -5.65 9.87 -30.00
CA ALA A 33 -4.76 9.15 -29.12
C ALA A 33 -5.64 8.11 -28.36
N PRO A 34 -5.21 6.84 -28.27
CA PRO A 34 -5.95 5.87 -27.49
C PRO A 34 -6.09 6.42 -26.08
N ALA A 35 -7.32 6.55 -25.62
CA ALA A 35 -7.60 6.85 -24.23
C ALA A 35 -6.82 5.82 -23.41
N THR A 36 -5.85 6.27 -22.60
CA THR A 36 -5.15 5.42 -21.65
C THR A 36 -6.16 5.06 -20.58
N GLY A 37 -7.06 4.12 -20.89
CA GLY A 37 -7.98 3.53 -19.94
C GLY A 37 -7.13 3.00 -18.78
N SER A 38 -7.45 3.38 -17.56
CA SER A 38 -6.84 2.75 -16.39
C SER A 38 -7.12 1.26 -16.53
N ARG A 39 -6.05 0.45 -16.38
CA ARG A 39 -6.22 -0.99 -16.32
C ARG A 39 -7.25 -1.28 -15.21
N PRO A 40 -8.25 -2.14 -15.42
CA PRO A 40 -9.21 -2.49 -14.38
C PRO A 40 -8.48 -3.08 -13.18
N ASP A 41 -9.13 -3.01 -12.02
CA ASP A 41 -8.63 -3.67 -10.82
C ASP A 41 -8.61 -5.19 -11.07
N GLU A 42 -7.59 -5.86 -10.56
CA GLU A 42 -7.37 -7.29 -10.79
C GLU A 42 -7.39 -8.02 -9.46
N VAL A 43 -7.95 -9.23 -9.46
CA VAL A 43 -8.04 -10.12 -8.28
C VAL A 43 -6.97 -11.21 -8.39
N ILE A 44 -6.23 -11.43 -7.29
CA ILE A 44 -5.32 -12.56 -7.13
C ILE A 44 -5.82 -13.38 -5.94
N VAL A 45 -6.38 -14.53 -6.22
CA VAL A 45 -6.88 -15.45 -5.19
C VAL A 45 -5.72 -16.06 -4.40
N LEU A 46 -5.89 -16.17 -3.08
CA LEU A 46 -5.02 -16.93 -2.18
C LEU A 46 -5.62 -18.34 -2.01
N PRO A 47 -5.12 -19.36 -2.72
CA PRO A 47 -5.80 -20.63 -2.84
C PRO A 47 -5.79 -21.42 -1.54
N GLY A 48 -6.97 -21.71 -1.00
CA GLY A 48 -7.13 -22.46 0.26
C GLY A 48 -6.92 -21.62 1.53
N ALA A 49 -6.77 -20.29 1.42
CA ALA A 49 -6.73 -19.43 2.59
C ALA A 49 -8.05 -19.51 3.37
N SER A 50 -7.95 -19.59 4.69
CA SER A 50 -9.10 -19.56 5.61
C SER A 50 -9.35 -18.15 6.17
N SER A 51 -8.41 -17.26 5.96
CA SER A 51 -8.41 -15.84 6.33
C SER A 51 -7.29 -15.13 5.59
N ALA A 52 -7.23 -13.80 5.65
CA ALA A 52 -6.07 -13.04 5.16
C ALA A 52 -5.94 -11.72 5.91
N GLU A 53 -4.69 -11.24 6.07
CA GLU A 53 -4.45 -9.96 6.72
C GLU A 53 -3.21 -9.26 6.17
N GLY A 54 -2.01 -9.84 6.30
CA GLY A 54 -0.74 -9.21 5.98
C GLY A 54 -0.28 -9.40 4.54
N ILE A 55 0.49 -8.43 4.02
CA ILE A 55 1.18 -8.56 2.74
C ILE A 55 2.52 -7.84 2.74
N ALA A 56 3.55 -8.43 2.16
CA ALA A 56 4.85 -7.81 1.93
C ALA A 56 5.27 -7.88 0.47
N ALA A 57 5.92 -6.81 -0.02
CA ALA A 57 6.57 -6.84 -1.33
C ALA A 57 7.89 -7.64 -1.26
N GLY A 58 8.03 -8.60 -2.16
CA GLY A 58 9.24 -9.34 -2.42
C GLY A 58 10.08 -8.72 -3.56
N ARG A 59 11.01 -9.51 -4.13
CA ARG A 59 11.80 -9.08 -5.29
C ARG A 59 10.95 -9.02 -6.56
N GLY A 60 11.08 -7.94 -7.31
CA GLY A 60 10.44 -7.76 -8.62
C GLY A 60 8.92 -7.68 -8.54
N ALA A 61 8.22 -8.72 -8.99
CA ALA A 61 6.77 -8.80 -8.97
C ALA A 61 6.22 -9.77 -7.89
N THR A 62 7.09 -10.29 -7.03
CA THR A 62 6.72 -11.24 -5.98
C THR A 62 6.10 -10.51 -4.78
N PHE A 63 5.04 -11.08 -4.22
CA PHE A 63 4.51 -10.71 -2.90
C PHE A 63 4.44 -11.93 -1.98
N TYR A 64 4.34 -11.67 -0.69
CA TYR A 64 4.02 -12.64 0.35
C TYR A 64 2.76 -12.17 1.05
N ALA A 65 1.79 -13.06 1.31
CA ALA A 65 0.55 -12.76 2.03
C ALA A 65 0.27 -13.82 3.08
N GLY A 66 -0.26 -13.41 4.23
CA GLY A 66 -0.49 -14.29 5.38
C GLY A 66 -1.94 -14.77 5.48
N ASP A 67 -2.12 -16.04 5.85
CA ASP A 67 -3.36 -16.52 6.44
C ASP A 67 -3.35 -16.14 7.93
N LEU A 68 -4.23 -15.23 8.31
CA LEU A 68 -4.31 -14.68 9.66
C LEU A 68 -4.35 -15.78 10.73
N LEU A 69 -5.22 -16.76 10.59
CA LEU A 69 -5.52 -17.73 11.64
C LEU A 69 -4.68 -19.01 11.57
N ARG A 70 -4.24 -19.40 10.36
CA ARG A 70 -3.42 -20.60 10.18
C ARG A 70 -1.94 -20.32 10.19
N GLY A 71 -1.55 -19.05 10.03
CA GLY A 71 -0.15 -18.65 9.97
C GLY A 71 0.55 -19.00 8.66
N ASP A 72 -0.15 -19.62 7.71
CA ASP A 72 0.41 -19.97 6.39
C ASP A 72 0.80 -18.70 5.63
N ILE A 73 1.88 -18.79 4.85
CA ILE A 73 2.32 -17.69 4.00
C ILE A 73 2.21 -18.12 2.55
N PHE A 74 1.47 -17.35 1.78
CA PHE A 74 1.40 -17.45 0.32
C PHE A 74 2.53 -16.67 -0.32
N ARG A 75 3.05 -17.17 -1.42
CA ARG A 75 3.92 -16.44 -2.33
C ARG A 75 3.22 -16.26 -3.66
N GLY A 76 3.04 -15.01 -4.08
CA GLY A 76 2.37 -14.70 -5.32
C GLY A 76 3.18 -13.81 -6.26
N ASN A 77 2.62 -13.55 -7.43
CA ASN A 77 3.24 -12.70 -8.45
C ASN A 77 2.19 -11.76 -9.06
N VAL A 78 2.33 -10.45 -8.84
CA VAL A 78 1.38 -9.44 -9.31
C VAL A 78 1.31 -9.27 -10.82
N ARG A 79 2.29 -9.78 -11.59
CA ARG A 79 2.25 -9.74 -13.07
C ARG A 79 1.57 -10.95 -13.66
N ARG A 80 1.67 -12.11 -12.99
CA ARG A 80 1.04 -13.36 -13.41
C ARG A 80 -0.39 -13.50 -12.89
N GLY A 81 -0.74 -12.76 -11.84
CA GLY A 81 -2.03 -12.89 -11.17
C GLY A 81 -2.19 -14.22 -10.43
N THR A 82 -1.12 -14.75 -9.85
CA THR A 82 -1.12 -16.08 -9.20
C THR A 82 -0.52 -16.03 -7.81
N ALA A 83 -0.97 -16.94 -6.93
CA ALA A 83 -0.39 -17.21 -5.63
C ALA A 83 -0.40 -18.72 -5.35
N GLU A 84 0.47 -19.17 -4.48
CA GLU A 84 0.61 -20.54 -3.99
C GLU A 84 1.03 -20.54 -2.51
N VAL A 85 0.72 -21.57 -1.75
CA VAL A 85 1.26 -21.73 -0.39
C VAL A 85 2.78 -21.89 -0.49
N PHE A 86 3.50 -21.04 0.22
CA PHE A 86 4.96 -21.05 0.29
C PHE A 86 5.48 -21.57 1.62
N ILE A 87 4.80 -21.22 2.70
CA ILE A 87 5.08 -21.70 4.05
C ILE A 87 3.80 -22.30 4.59
N ASP A 88 3.82 -23.60 4.86
CA ASP A 88 2.85 -24.30 5.67
C ASP A 88 3.30 -24.15 7.12
N ALA A 89 2.60 -23.32 7.88
CA ALA A 89 3.06 -22.90 9.20
C ALA A 89 2.80 -23.98 10.24
N PRO A 90 3.69 -24.13 11.24
CA PRO A 90 3.37 -24.96 12.41
C PRO A 90 2.08 -24.53 13.08
N GLU A 91 1.30 -25.50 13.56
CA GLU A 91 0.05 -25.26 14.29
C GLU A 91 0.23 -24.25 15.43
N GLY A 92 -0.77 -23.40 15.63
CA GLY A 92 -0.80 -22.36 16.66
C GLY A 92 -0.09 -21.07 16.27
N ARG A 93 0.44 -20.94 15.07
CA ARG A 93 0.93 -19.67 14.53
C ARG A 93 -0.21 -18.87 13.91
N MET A 94 -0.03 -17.55 13.92
CA MET A 94 -0.86 -16.58 13.18
C MET A 94 0.04 -15.73 12.29
N ALA A 95 -0.50 -15.17 11.20
CA ALA A 95 0.25 -14.28 10.34
C ALA A 95 -0.58 -13.01 10.05
N LEU A 96 -0.30 -11.98 10.83
CA LEU A 96 -0.80 -10.63 10.63
C LEU A 96 0.18 -9.86 9.71
N GLY A 97 0.46 -8.61 10.02
CA GLY A 97 1.37 -7.80 9.25
C GLY A 97 2.75 -8.45 9.03
N MET A 98 3.39 -8.11 7.93
CA MET A 98 4.68 -8.68 7.59
C MET A 98 5.56 -7.74 6.76
N ALA A 99 6.88 -7.91 6.85
CA ALA A 99 7.82 -7.15 6.05
C ALA A 99 9.02 -8.00 5.61
N ALA A 100 9.46 -7.81 4.36
CA ALA A 100 10.59 -8.53 3.78
C ALA A 100 11.90 -7.71 3.88
N ASP A 101 12.89 -8.24 4.56
CA ASP A 101 14.28 -7.78 4.49
C ASP A 101 14.96 -8.44 3.29
N LEU A 102 14.85 -7.80 2.14
CA LEU A 102 15.39 -8.31 0.89
C LEU A 102 16.93 -8.33 0.85
N ALA A 103 17.58 -7.55 1.71
CA ALA A 103 19.03 -7.50 1.79
C ALA A 103 19.59 -8.79 2.44
N HIS A 104 18.89 -9.28 3.46
CA HIS A 104 19.32 -10.48 4.19
C HIS A 104 18.50 -11.73 3.83
N GLY A 105 17.46 -11.60 2.98
CA GLY A 105 16.61 -12.71 2.58
C GLY A 105 15.69 -13.22 3.69
N LEU A 106 15.20 -12.32 4.54
CA LEU A 106 14.35 -12.64 5.69
C LEU A 106 12.93 -12.08 5.50
N LEU A 107 11.93 -12.81 5.97
CA LEU A 107 10.55 -12.35 6.11
C LEU A 107 10.22 -12.30 7.60
N PHE A 108 9.87 -11.12 8.09
CA PHE A 108 9.37 -10.90 9.45
C PHE A 108 7.86 -10.91 9.42
N VAL A 109 7.23 -11.63 10.36
CA VAL A 109 5.79 -11.81 10.44
C VAL A 109 5.33 -11.58 11.88
N ALA A 110 4.33 -10.73 12.06
CA ALA A 110 3.66 -10.49 13.32
C ALA A 110 2.67 -11.63 13.61
N GLY A 111 2.71 -12.15 14.83
CA GLY A 111 1.98 -13.35 15.24
C GLY A 111 0.65 -13.07 15.94
N GLY A 112 0.13 -11.85 15.88
CA GLY A 112 -1.19 -11.49 16.37
C GLY A 112 -1.42 -11.79 17.84
N PHE A 113 -2.55 -12.44 18.11
CA PHE A 113 -2.99 -12.82 19.46
C PHE A 113 -2.10 -13.87 20.13
N THR A 114 -1.12 -14.45 19.44
CA THR A 114 -0.13 -15.33 20.07
C THR A 114 0.93 -14.57 20.86
N GLY A 115 0.99 -13.25 20.75
CA GLY A 115 2.04 -12.41 21.34
C GLY A 115 3.42 -12.68 20.75
N GLN A 116 3.50 -13.34 19.60
CA GLN A 116 4.75 -13.80 18.99
C GLN A 116 5.14 -12.98 17.76
N GLY A 117 6.38 -13.20 17.31
CA GLY A 117 6.86 -12.78 16.00
C GLY A 117 7.76 -13.86 15.40
N TYR A 118 7.71 -14.01 14.09
CA TYR A 118 8.42 -15.05 13.37
C TYR A 118 9.35 -14.46 12.33
N VAL A 119 10.45 -15.16 12.07
CA VAL A 119 11.38 -14.84 11.00
C VAL A 119 11.58 -16.08 10.13
N TYR A 120 11.33 -15.91 8.84
CA TYR A 120 11.49 -16.98 7.85
C TYR A 120 12.56 -16.63 6.82
N ASP A 121 13.21 -17.65 6.27
CA ASP A 121 14.10 -17.52 5.12
C ASP A 121 13.28 -17.38 3.83
N LEU A 122 13.45 -16.29 3.09
CA LEU A 122 12.69 -15.98 1.88
C LEU A 122 12.94 -16.94 0.71
N ARG A 123 14.01 -17.73 0.77
CA ARG A 123 14.34 -18.69 -0.29
C ARG A 123 13.70 -20.05 -0.02
N THR A 124 13.70 -20.50 1.23
CA THR A 124 13.32 -21.87 1.62
C THR A 124 11.97 -21.95 2.34
N GLY A 125 11.50 -20.83 2.94
CA GLY A 125 10.35 -20.83 3.85
C GLY A 125 10.67 -21.36 5.25
N ALA A 126 11.91 -21.76 5.52
CA ALA A 126 12.28 -22.31 6.83
C ALA A 126 12.21 -21.24 7.93
N THR A 127 11.74 -21.63 9.12
CA THR A 127 11.79 -20.77 10.31
C THR A 127 13.24 -20.52 10.71
N VAL A 128 13.66 -19.25 10.75
CA VAL A 128 14.98 -18.79 11.20
C VAL A 128 14.98 -18.48 12.69
N ALA A 129 13.90 -17.82 13.16
CA ALA A 129 13.71 -17.46 14.56
C ALA A 129 12.22 -17.33 14.90
N SER A 130 11.90 -17.53 16.18
CA SER A 130 10.60 -17.23 16.78
C SER A 130 10.83 -16.49 18.09
N TYR A 131 10.00 -15.51 18.38
CA TYR A 131 10.08 -14.68 19.58
C TYR A 131 8.73 -14.69 20.28
N GLN A 132 8.73 -14.84 21.60
CA GLN A 132 7.60 -14.50 22.45
C GLN A 132 7.83 -13.08 22.94
N PHE A 133 7.13 -12.09 22.35
CA PHE A 133 7.29 -10.69 22.68
C PHE A 133 6.54 -10.32 23.96
N ALA A 134 5.32 -10.82 24.11
CA ALA A 134 4.45 -10.54 25.25
C ALA A 134 3.52 -11.71 25.58
N ASP A 135 2.79 -11.56 26.68
CA ASP A 135 1.74 -12.50 27.08
C ASP A 135 0.60 -12.48 26.05
N PRO A 136 0.19 -13.61 25.47
CA PRO A 136 -0.92 -13.70 24.53
C PRO A 136 -2.23 -13.10 25.07
N ALA A 137 -2.48 -13.16 26.38
CA ALA A 137 -3.67 -12.63 27.01
C ALA A 137 -3.74 -11.07 27.04
N ALA A 138 -2.61 -10.41 26.75
CA ALA A 138 -2.47 -8.97 26.91
C ALA A 138 -1.83 -8.27 25.71
N SER A 139 -1.75 -8.94 24.56
CA SER A 139 -1.01 -8.44 23.39
C SER A 139 -1.66 -8.86 22.09
N VAL A 140 -1.59 -7.97 21.11
CA VAL A 140 -1.81 -8.27 19.68
C VAL A 140 -0.64 -7.69 18.90
N VAL A 141 0.36 -8.54 18.59
CA VAL A 141 1.50 -8.14 17.75
C VAL A 141 1.00 -8.00 16.33
N ASN A 142 0.92 -6.76 15.82
CA ASN A 142 0.10 -6.47 14.66
C ASN A 142 0.88 -6.32 13.36
N ASP A 143 1.75 -5.32 13.22
CA ASP A 143 2.43 -5.04 11.94
C ASP A 143 3.94 -4.90 12.10
N VAL A 144 4.65 -4.87 10.97
CA VAL A 144 6.11 -4.93 10.92
C VAL A 144 6.70 -3.90 9.95
N ALA A 145 7.71 -3.17 10.40
CA ALA A 145 8.56 -2.36 9.54
C ALA A 145 10.02 -2.78 9.61
N VAL A 146 10.65 -2.98 8.44
CA VAL A 146 12.07 -3.33 8.33
C VAL A 146 12.92 -2.07 8.17
N THR A 147 14.03 -2.03 8.90
CA THR A 147 15.11 -1.05 8.78
C THR A 147 16.44 -1.74 8.49
N ARG A 148 17.49 -0.97 8.20
CA ARG A 148 18.84 -1.53 8.03
C ARG A 148 19.40 -2.23 9.30
N ARG A 149 18.79 -2.00 10.48
CA ARG A 149 19.25 -2.53 11.77
C ARG A 149 18.44 -3.72 12.25
N GLY A 150 17.28 -3.98 11.64
CA GLY A 150 16.33 -5.01 12.05
C GLY A 150 14.91 -4.60 11.83
N ALA A 151 13.97 -5.31 12.44
CA ALA A 151 12.54 -5.16 12.29
C ALA A 151 11.88 -4.61 13.56
N TRP A 152 10.92 -3.70 13.39
CA TRP A 152 10.05 -3.14 14.41
C TRP A 152 8.67 -3.73 14.30
N PHE A 153 8.07 -4.08 15.42
CA PHE A 153 6.71 -4.63 15.50
C PHE A 153 5.86 -3.73 16.37
N THR A 154 4.61 -3.50 15.98
CA THR A 154 3.59 -2.85 16.80
C THR A 154 2.87 -3.86 17.68
N ASP A 155 2.29 -3.36 18.77
CA ASP A 155 1.35 -4.08 19.62
C ASP A 155 0.09 -3.23 19.76
N SER A 156 -1.08 -3.77 19.37
CA SER A 156 -2.33 -3.03 19.38
C SER A 156 -2.92 -2.84 20.78
N LEU A 157 -2.45 -3.58 21.77
CA LEU A 157 -2.95 -3.51 23.16
C LEU A 157 -1.96 -2.86 24.13
N GLN A 158 -0.69 -2.71 23.73
CA GLN A 158 0.37 -2.22 24.59
C GLN A 158 1.02 -0.94 24.02
N ALA A 159 1.29 0.03 24.91
CA ALA A 159 2.02 1.25 24.55
C ALA A 159 3.52 0.99 24.33
N GLN A 160 3.86 0.11 23.40
CA GLN A 160 5.25 -0.30 23.15
C GLN A 160 5.46 -0.84 21.73
N LEU A 161 6.71 -0.85 21.32
CA LEU A 161 7.17 -1.53 20.11
C LEU A 161 8.20 -2.59 20.47
N TYR A 162 8.29 -3.65 19.65
CA TYR A 162 9.36 -4.65 19.78
C TYR A 162 10.34 -4.48 18.64
N PHE A 163 11.62 -4.56 18.96
CA PHE A 163 12.70 -4.45 17.97
C PHE A 163 13.53 -5.73 17.93
N VAL A 164 13.57 -6.39 16.80
CA VAL A 164 14.43 -7.52 16.51
C VAL A 164 15.65 -7.04 15.72
N PRO A 165 16.82 -6.90 16.35
CA PRO A 165 18.04 -6.51 15.65
C PRO A 165 18.49 -7.59 14.67
N VAL A 166 19.04 -7.18 13.51
CA VAL A 166 19.67 -8.08 12.54
C VAL A 166 21.13 -7.70 12.40
N SER A 167 22.01 -8.71 12.52
CA SER A 167 23.44 -8.50 12.30
C SER A 167 23.74 -8.20 10.82
N ARG A 168 24.93 -7.70 10.52
CA ARG A 168 25.38 -7.49 9.14
C ARG A 168 25.41 -8.77 8.30
N ALA A 169 25.53 -9.93 8.96
CA ALA A 169 25.48 -11.24 8.31
C ALA A 169 24.06 -11.80 8.15
N GLY A 170 23.01 -11.00 8.45
CA GLY A 170 21.62 -11.43 8.32
C GLY A 170 21.12 -12.31 9.47
N THR A 171 21.79 -12.34 10.61
CA THR A 171 21.35 -13.16 11.76
C THR A 171 20.46 -12.33 12.69
N PRO A 172 19.19 -12.72 12.90
CA PRO A 172 18.32 -12.11 13.90
C PRO A 172 18.89 -12.31 15.31
N ARG A 173 18.73 -11.31 16.19
CA ARG A 173 19.23 -11.27 17.56
C ARG A 173 18.06 -11.22 18.55
N PRO A 174 18.31 -11.42 19.87
CA PRO A 174 17.29 -11.22 20.88
C PRO A 174 16.63 -9.86 20.76
N PHE A 175 15.31 -9.82 20.89
CA PHE A 175 14.53 -8.60 20.75
C PHE A 175 14.71 -7.66 21.96
N ARG A 176 14.27 -6.43 21.77
CA ARG A 176 14.17 -5.38 22.81
C ARG A 176 12.80 -4.76 22.74
N THR A 177 12.24 -4.41 23.87
CA THR A 177 11.01 -3.64 24.00
C THR A 177 11.35 -2.17 24.10
N LEU A 178 10.62 -1.32 23.38
CA LEU A 178 10.67 0.14 23.45
C LEU A 178 9.32 0.64 23.98
N ALA A 179 9.29 1.11 25.22
CA ALA A 179 8.10 1.76 25.76
C ALA A 179 7.85 3.08 25.02
N LEU A 180 6.60 3.38 24.71
CA LEU A 180 6.20 4.61 24.05
C LEU A 180 5.78 5.67 25.06
N SER A 181 5.92 6.93 24.64
CA SER A 181 5.43 8.11 25.34
C SER A 181 4.83 9.11 24.34
N GLY A 182 4.02 10.04 24.85
CA GLY A 182 3.29 10.97 23.99
C GLY A 182 2.03 10.33 23.38
N PRO A 183 1.49 10.90 22.28
CA PRO A 183 0.16 10.54 21.78
C PRO A 183 0.08 9.09 21.25
N ALA A 184 1.15 8.50 20.74
CA ALA A 184 1.13 7.09 20.30
C ALA A 184 1.09 6.10 21.47
N ALA A 185 1.21 6.55 22.71
CA ALA A 185 1.08 5.70 23.90
C ALA A 185 -0.38 5.56 24.38
N ASP A 186 -1.34 6.14 23.67
CA ASP A 186 -2.76 5.96 23.95
C ASP A 186 -3.17 4.50 23.68
N THR A 187 -3.74 3.84 24.69
CA THR A 187 -4.27 2.48 24.61
C THR A 187 -5.72 2.41 25.09
N SER A 188 -6.44 3.52 24.98
CA SER A 188 -7.84 3.63 25.42
C SER A 188 -8.83 2.97 24.47
N GLY A 189 -8.44 2.68 23.24
CA GLY A 189 -9.26 2.00 22.27
C GLY A 189 -9.17 0.47 22.34
N GLU A 190 -10.01 -0.22 21.59
CA GLU A 190 -10.00 -1.68 21.49
C GLU A 190 -8.76 -2.18 20.72
N PHE A 191 -8.46 -1.53 19.57
CA PHE A 191 -7.23 -1.73 18.80
C PHE A 191 -6.56 -0.37 18.58
N ASN A 192 -5.34 -0.24 19.06
CA ASN A 192 -4.65 1.05 19.07
C ASN A 192 -3.56 1.10 17.97
N LEU A 193 -2.31 0.84 18.30
CA LEU A 193 -1.26 0.82 17.28
C LEU A 193 -1.47 -0.33 16.30
N ASN A 194 -1.34 -0.03 15.01
CA ASN A 194 -1.52 -0.99 13.93
C ASN A 194 -0.37 -0.84 12.92
N GLY A 195 -0.66 -0.37 11.70
CA GLY A 195 0.33 -0.24 10.65
C GLY A 195 1.57 0.55 11.07
N ILE A 196 2.74 0.10 10.63
CA ILE A 196 4.02 0.74 10.93
C ILE A 196 4.89 0.83 9.67
N GLN A 197 5.56 1.97 9.51
CA GLN A 197 6.59 2.17 8.50
C GLN A 197 7.82 2.87 9.09
N ALA A 198 8.96 2.66 8.48
CA ALA A 198 10.18 3.37 8.84
C ALA A 198 10.63 4.31 7.72
N THR A 199 11.10 5.50 8.08
CA THR A 199 11.79 6.35 7.10
C THR A 199 13.03 5.63 6.55
N PRO A 200 13.49 5.96 5.32
CA PRO A 200 14.67 5.32 4.73
C PRO A 200 15.95 5.42 5.59
N SER A 201 16.04 6.44 6.43
CA SER A 201 17.13 6.60 7.39
C SER A 201 17.01 5.67 8.60
N GLY A 202 15.81 5.15 8.88
CA GLY A 202 15.47 4.43 10.11
C GLY A 202 15.52 5.29 11.38
N LYS A 203 15.52 6.60 11.24
CA LYS A 203 15.57 7.55 12.38
C LYS A 203 14.19 7.91 12.92
N THR A 204 13.14 7.63 12.14
CA THR A 204 11.76 7.90 12.52
C THR A 204 10.90 6.74 12.05
N LEU A 205 10.03 6.28 12.91
CA LEU A 205 8.95 5.37 12.57
C LEU A 205 7.67 6.19 12.40
N ILE A 206 6.77 5.72 11.52
CA ILE A 206 5.42 6.26 11.37
C ILE A 206 4.49 5.13 11.76
N VAL A 207 3.56 5.38 12.67
CA VAL A 207 2.58 4.40 13.13
C VAL A 207 1.17 4.93 12.92
N GLY A 208 0.26 4.03 12.55
CA GLY A 208 -1.18 4.28 12.50
C GLY A 208 -1.83 3.84 13.80
N HIS A 209 -2.88 4.53 14.20
CA HIS A 209 -3.67 4.19 15.37
C HIS A 209 -5.12 3.98 14.96
N SER A 210 -5.56 2.73 14.95
CA SER A 210 -6.87 2.34 14.38
C SER A 210 -8.04 3.01 15.05
N SER A 211 -8.08 3.01 16.41
CA SER A 211 -9.25 3.48 17.16
C SER A 211 -9.48 4.99 17.06
N ASN A 212 -8.44 5.82 16.90
CA ASN A 212 -8.61 7.27 16.80
C ASN A 212 -8.38 7.82 15.38
N GLY A 213 -7.86 7.00 14.46
CA GLY A 213 -7.64 7.38 13.07
C GLY A 213 -6.51 8.39 12.86
N GLU A 214 -5.58 8.49 13.80
CA GLU A 214 -4.44 9.39 13.72
C GLU A 214 -3.16 8.66 13.27
N LEU A 215 -2.20 9.45 12.80
CA LEU A 215 -0.86 8.99 12.47
C LEU A 215 0.15 9.68 13.38
N TYR A 216 1.14 8.93 13.82
CA TYR A 216 2.18 9.44 14.70
C TYR A 216 3.57 9.16 14.16
N THR A 217 4.50 10.06 14.43
CA THR A 217 5.94 9.78 14.37
C THR A 217 6.40 9.23 15.71
N VAL A 218 7.35 8.29 15.69
CA VAL A 218 8.00 7.73 16.87
C VAL A 218 9.51 7.78 16.69
N ASP A 219 10.24 8.29 17.69
CA ASP A 219 11.69 8.18 17.76
C ASP A 219 12.07 6.76 18.21
N PRO A 220 12.74 5.95 17.39
CA PRO A 220 13.08 4.57 17.71
C PRO A 220 14.16 4.42 18.79
N THR A 221 14.72 5.54 19.28
CA THR A 221 15.72 5.55 20.34
C THR A 221 15.09 5.76 21.72
N THR A 222 14.09 6.66 21.77
CA THR A 222 13.49 7.12 23.04
C THR A 222 12.06 6.64 23.25
N GLY A 223 11.34 6.26 22.17
CA GLY A 223 9.92 5.95 22.20
C GLY A 223 9.02 7.20 22.26
N THR A 224 9.59 8.40 22.19
CA THR A 224 8.80 9.63 22.16
C THR A 224 8.06 9.76 20.85
N SER A 225 6.78 10.11 20.91
CA SER A 225 5.90 10.26 19.74
C SER A 225 5.31 11.65 19.61
N ALA A 226 4.91 12.00 18.39
CA ALA A 226 4.21 13.23 18.06
C ALA A 226 3.17 12.97 16.96
N THR A 227 2.05 13.69 17.01
CA THR A 227 0.98 13.60 16.00
C THR A 227 1.44 14.21 14.67
N ILE A 228 1.13 13.54 13.55
CA ILE A 228 1.23 14.08 12.20
C ILE A 228 -0.05 14.88 11.94
N ALA A 229 0.02 16.21 12.05
CA ALA A 229 -1.14 17.09 11.95
C ALA A 229 -1.77 17.10 10.54
N GLY A 230 -3.06 17.46 10.47
CA GLY A 230 -3.77 17.64 9.19
C GLY A 230 -4.17 16.35 8.46
N VAL A 231 -4.01 15.21 9.10
CA VAL A 231 -4.40 13.88 8.56
C VAL A 231 -5.37 13.21 9.52
N SER A 232 -6.48 12.70 8.97
CA SER A 232 -7.40 11.82 9.68
C SER A 232 -7.70 10.63 8.77
N VAL A 233 -7.47 9.43 9.26
CA VAL A 233 -7.64 8.15 8.55
C VAL A 233 -8.36 7.14 9.45
N PRO A 234 -9.66 7.33 9.69
CA PRO A 234 -10.46 6.45 10.56
C PRO A 234 -10.29 4.99 10.18
N GLU A 235 -10.19 4.12 11.17
CA GLU A 235 -9.98 2.68 11.01
C GLU A 235 -8.73 2.37 10.16
N VAL A 236 -7.67 3.18 10.34
CA VAL A 236 -6.39 2.91 9.69
C VAL A 236 -5.83 1.58 10.16
N ASP A 237 -5.40 0.77 9.21
CA ASP A 237 -4.78 -0.52 9.40
C ASP A 237 -3.34 -0.46 8.88
N GLY A 238 -2.99 -1.14 7.80
CA GLY A 238 -1.64 -1.14 7.26
C GLY A 238 -1.21 0.17 6.59
N LEU A 239 0.09 0.41 6.59
CA LEU A 239 0.73 1.58 6.00
C LEU A 239 1.71 1.19 4.90
N VAL A 240 1.86 2.02 3.87
CA VAL A 240 2.91 1.90 2.85
C VAL A 240 3.58 3.24 2.66
N LEU A 241 4.90 3.31 2.81
CA LEU A 241 5.67 4.56 2.67
C LEU A 241 6.61 4.52 1.45
N GLU A 242 6.57 5.56 0.63
CA GLU A 242 7.55 5.82 -0.42
C GLU A 242 7.92 7.30 -0.47
N GLY A 243 9.14 7.59 -0.07
CA GLY A 243 9.60 8.98 0.06
C GLY A 243 8.74 9.74 1.06
N ARG A 244 7.97 10.72 0.59
CA ARG A 244 7.01 11.50 1.39
C ARG A 244 5.55 11.15 1.10
N ARG A 245 5.29 10.10 0.34
CA ARG A 245 3.93 9.59 0.13
C ARG A 245 3.69 8.42 1.05
N LEU A 246 2.61 8.51 1.77
CA LEU A 246 2.10 7.44 2.62
C LEU A 246 0.74 7.00 2.07
N TRP A 247 0.53 5.70 1.99
CA TRP A 247 -0.79 5.13 1.77
C TRP A 247 -1.23 4.49 3.06
N ALA A 248 -2.39 4.90 3.56
CA ALA A 248 -3.04 4.34 4.74
C ALA A 248 -4.23 3.50 4.27
N VAL A 249 -4.16 2.21 4.49
CA VAL A 249 -5.28 1.30 4.24
C VAL A 249 -6.26 1.44 5.37
N GLN A 250 -7.55 1.51 5.07
CA GLN A 250 -8.61 1.73 6.05
C GLN A 250 -9.67 0.64 5.89
N ASN A 251 -10.07 0.02 6.98
CA ASN A 251 -11.06 -1.07 6.96
C ASN A 251 -12.43 -0.60 6.42
N THR A 252 -12.62 0.70 6.26
CA THR A 252 -13.78 1.34 5.60
C THR A 252 -13.76 1.28 4.06
N ASN A 253 -13.13 0.27 3.47
CA ASN A 253 -13.07 0.02 2.03
C ASN A 253 -12.38 1.12 1.21
N GLN A 254 -11.31 1.68 1.75
CA GLN A 254 -10.53 2.71 1.06
C GLN A 254 -9.05 2.69 1.41
N VAL A 255 -8.26 3.36 0.58
CA VAL A 255 -6.85 3.65 0.83
C VAL A 255 -6.62 5.15 0.64
N SER A 256 -6.24 5.85 1.70
CA SER A 256 -5.90 7.27 1.65
C SER A 256 -4.44 7.45 1.25
N ARG A 257 -4.19 8.20 0.16
CA ARG A 257 -2.85 8.63 -0.23
C ARG A 257 -2.56 10.00 0.37
N ILE A 258 -1.54 10.04 1.20
CA ILE A 258 -1.15 11.21 1.99
C ILE A 258 0.20 11.72 1.49
N ARG A 259 0.35 13.03 1.35
CA ARG A 259 1.63 13.70 1.18
C ARG A 259 2.07 14.26 2.52
N LEU A 260 3.17 13.72 3.04
CA LEU A 260 3.80 14.17 4.27
C LEU A 260 4.71 15.37 4.03
N ASP A 261 4.79 16.26 4.99
CA ASP A 261 5.75 17.34 5.00
C ASP A 261 7.20 16.82 5.22
N PRO A 262 8.22 17.59 4.85
CA PRO A 262 9.61 17.12 4.94
C PRO A 262 10.08 16.74 6.34
N ASP A 263 9.54 17.41 7.36
CA ASP A 263 9.83 17.20 8.78
C ASP A 263 8.87 16.20 9.46
N LEU A 264 7.89 15.68 8.72
CA LEU A 264 6.87 14.70 9.15
C LEU A 264 5.95 15.24 10.28
N THR A 265 5.86 16.56 10.47
CA THR A 265 5.00 17.17 11.49
C THR A 265 3.55 17.29 11.02
N ALA A 266 3.33 17.27 9.69
CA ALA A 266 2.00 17.39 9.10
C ALA A 266 1.90 16.59 7.78
N GLY A 267 0.67 16.44 7.29
CA GLY A 267 0.39 15.83 6.00
C GLY A 267 -0.95 16.27 5.44
N VAL A 268 -1.19 15.94 4.18
CA VAL A 268 -2.43 16.23 3.48
C VAL A 268 -2.88 15.00 2.70
N VAL A 269 -4.13 14.60 2.85
CA VAL A 269 -4.75 13.56 2.01
C VAL A 269 -4.91 14.12 0.59
N GLU A 270 -4.12 13.59 -0.35
CA GLU A 270 -4.14 14.00 -1.76
C GLU A 270 -5.20 13.25 -2.57
N LYS A 271 -5.50 12.02 -2.18
CA LYS A 271 -6.42 11.14 -2.91
C LYS A 271 -6.95 10.05 -1.99
N VAL A 272 -8.21 9.71 -2.16
CA VAL A 272 -8.81 8.47 -1.66
C VAL A 272 -8.95 7.52 -2.84
N ILE A 273 -8.50 6.29 -2.66
CA ILE A 273 -8.57 5.19 -3.61
C ILE A 273 -9.63 4.23 -3.09
N THR A 274 -10.63 3.95 -3.90
CA THR A 274 -11.69 2.98 -3.63
C THR A 274 -11.73 1.94 -4.74
N SER A 275 -12.31 0.79 -4.45
CA SER A 275 -12.61 -0.27 -5.41
C SER A 275 -13.87 -1.00 -4.96
N ASP A 276 -14.73 -1.36 -5.89
CA ASP A 276 -15.90 -2.22 -5.61
C ASP A 276 -15.49 -3.65 -5.19
N LEU A 277 -14.19 -3.96 -5.33
CA LEU A 277 -13.60 -5.24 -4.91
C LEU A 277 -13.04 -5.19 -3.48
N PHE A 278 -13.00 -4.04 -2.83
CA PHE A 278 -12.55 -3.95 -1.43
C PHE A 278 -13.64 -4.50 -0.51
N GLN A 279 -13.20 -5.35 0.41
CA GLN A 279 -14.04 -5.91 1.47
C GLN A 279 -13.22 -5.98 2.76
N VAL A 280 -13.32 -4.94 3.57
CA VAL A 280 -12.51 -4.70 4.76
C VAL A 280 -11.02 -4.90 4.46
N PRO A 281 -10.41 -4.06 3.59
CA PRO A 281 -9.00 -4.16 3.28
C PRO A 281 -8.16 -3.84 4.52
N THR A 282 -7.11 -4.61 4.76
CA THR A 282 -6.27 -4.53 5.96
C THR A 282 -4.94 -3.86 5.66
N THR A 283 -4.17 -4.37 4.74
CA THR A 283 -2.86 -3.80 4.41
C THR A 283 -2.55 -3.89 2.92
N ALA A 284 -1.46 -3.25 2.50
CA ALA A 284 -1.06 -3.23 1.11
C ALA A 284 0.46 -3.33 0.92
N ALA A 285 0.86 -3.82 -0.24
CA ALA A 285 2.23 -3.74 -0.74
C ALA A 285 2.31 -3.01 -2.08
N ARG A 286 3.37 -2.24 -2.31
CA ARG A 286 3.49 -1.41 -3.51
C ARG A 286 4.33 -2.07 -4.61
N PHE A 287 3.81 -2.02 -5.85
CA PHE A 287 4.45 -2.54 -7.05
C PHE A 287 4.43 -1.49 -8.17
N GLY A 288 5.42 -0.62 -8.18
CA GLY A 288 5.50 0.49 -9.13
C GLY A 288 4.32 1.46 -8.95
N ARG A 289 3.37 1.49 -9.90
CA ARG A 289 2.19 2.36 -9.88
C ARG A 289 0.93 1.65 -9.35
N ARG A 290 1.06 0.48 -8.77
CA ARG A 290 -0.05 -0.32 -8.23
C ARG A 290 0.18 -0.62 -6.75
N LEU A 291 -0.93 -0.73 -6.03
CA LEU A 291 -1.00 -1.35 -4.71
C LEU A 291 -1.61 -2.74 -4.87
N ALA A 292 -1.04 -3.69 -4.16
CA ALA A 292 -1.61 -5.00 -3.92
C ALA A 292 -2.20 -4.96 -2.51
N VAL A 293 -3.52 -4.93 -2.41
CA VAL A 293 -4.28 -4.71 -1.18
C VAL A 293 -4.93 -6.02 -0.76
N VAL A 294 -4.76 -6.44 0.48
CA VAL A 294 -5.40 -7.66 1.03
C VAL A 294 -6.78 -7.31 1.55
N ASN A 295 -7.76 -8.17 1.25
CA ASN A 295 -9.08 -8.13 1.88
C ASN A 295 -9.11 -9.06 3.10
N GLY A 296 -9.34 -8.49 4.28
CA GLY A 296 -9.49 -9.23 5.54
C GLY A 296 -10.88 -9.83 5.73
N LYS A 297 -11.91 -9.19 5.14
CA LYS A 297 -13.32 -9.64 5.13
C LYS A 297 -13.90 -9.83 6.54
N PHE A 298 -13.50 -8.99 7.48
CA PHE A 298 -13.97 -9.05 8.87
C PHE A 298 -15.45 -8.69 9.04
N ASP A 299 -16.08 -8.12 8.01
CA ASP A 299 -17.53 -7.95 7.92
C ASP A 299 -18.31 -9.27 7.85
N THR A 300 -17.63 -10.40 7.56
CA THR A 300 -18.21 -11.75 7.61
C THR A 300 -18.14 -12.40 9.00
N GLY A 301 -17.53 -11.74 9.97
CA GLY A 301 -17.33 -12.20 11.34
C GLY A 301 -15.88 -12.19 11.79
N PHE A 302 -15.65 -12.53 13.06
CA PHE A 302 -14.33 -12.83 13.60
C PHE A 302 -14.38 -14.11 14.42
N PRO A 303 -13.74 -15.20 13.97
CA PRO A 303 -13.00 -15.40 12.73
C PRO A 303 -13.84 -15.08 11.48
N PRO A 304 -13.20 -14.55 10.40
CA PRO A 304 -13.91 -14.30 9.15
C PRO A 304 -14.31 -15.64 8.49
N THR A 305 -15.49 -15.65 7.82
CA THR A 305 -16.11 -16.88 7.28
C THR A 305 -16.33 -16.82 5.77
N ALA A 306 -15.57 -15.98 5.06
CA ALA A 306 -15.67 -15.89 3.61
C ALA A 306 -15.13 -17.17 2.92
N ASP A 307 -15.71 -17.54 1.79
CA ASP A 307 -15.32 -18.73 1.02
C ASP A 307 -13.99 -18.54 0.26
N GLN A 308 -13.56 -17.30 0.06
CA GLN A 308 -12.36 -16.96 -0.70
C GLN A 308 -11.69 -15.71 -0.13
N TYR A 309 -10.37 -15.71 -0.11
CA TYR A 309 -9.52 -14.56 0.23
C TYR A 309 -8.62 -14.22 -0.94
N GLU A 310 -8.34 -12.92 -1.09
CA GLU A 310 -7.63 -12.42 -2.26
C GLU A 310 -6.83 -11.14 -1.99
N VAL A 311 -5.97 -10.85 -2.94
CA VAL A 311 -5.24 -9.59 -3.09
C VAL A 311 -5.83 -8.82 -4.27
N ILE A 312 -6.21 -7.58 -4.05
CA ILE A 312 -6.77 -6.67 -5.07
C ILE A 312 -5.67 -5.74 -5.57
N LEU A 313 -5.45 -5.72 -6.89
CA LEU A 313 -4.48 -4.81 -7.50
C LEU A 313 -5.18 -3.55 -7.99
N VAL A 314 -4.93 -2.43 -7.32
CA VAL A 314 -5.47 -1.10 -7.67
C VAL A 314 -4.37 -0.13 -8.11
N LYS A 315 -4.74 0.98 -8.73
CA LYS A 315 -3.81 2.06 -9.09
C LYS A 315 -3.47 2.91 -7.86
N ALA A 316 -2.17 3.03 -7.52
CA ALA A 316 -1.62 3.80 -6.41
C ALA A 316 -1.79 5.33 -6.54
#